data_ec5b02497de2b0a2e4f75ba30ebd5f02
#
_entry.id   ec5b02497de2b0a2e4f75ba30ebd5f02
#
_cell.length_a   1.000
_cell.length_b   1.000
_cell.length_c   1.000
_cell.angle_alpha   90.00
_cell.angle_beta   90.00
_cell.angle_gamma   90.00
#
_symmetry.space_group_name_H-M   'P 1'
#
loop_
_entity.id
_entity.type
_entity.pdbx_description
1 polymer ?
#
loop_
_entity_poly.entity_id
_entity_poly.type
_entity_poly.pdbx_seq_one_letter_code
_entity_poly.pdbx_strand_id
1 'polypeptide(L)'
;MSNKLTNCASCGAEIATSAKTCPQCGAKVKHPVTKKWWFWVLIVIVAAGIIGGASSGSGNGGDTKQPSGTEQPISYTHYNVTELFDALSTNAMKAQSDFKGQYVEIEGYLSTIDSDGKYISVGAAPNDYTYVLQTVLCNIKNDTQKQQIMNINTDSPIVVRGKITSVGEVMGFALDMDSIN
;
A
#
# COMPACT_ATOMS: atom_id res chain seq x y z
N MET A 1 -37.97 -12.71 12.57
CA MET A 1 -36.70 -11.99 12.35
C MET A 1 -37.03 -10.49 12.41
N SER A 2 -36.69 -9.80 13.49
CA SER A 2 -37.05 -8.38 13.66
C SER A 2 -36.06 -7.54 12.86
N ASN A 3 -36.54 -6.95 11.77
CA ASN A 3 -35.80 -5.94 11.01
C ASN A 3 -35.66 -4.69 11.89
N LYS A 4 -34.49 -4.44 12.45
CA LYS A 4 -34.20 -3.18 13.11
C LYS A 4 -34.08 -2.08 12.05
N LEU A 5 -34.89 -1.03 12.20
CA LEU A 5 -34.86 0.17 11.36
C LEU A 5 -33.95 1.23 12.02
N THR A 6 -33.36 2.08 11.21
CA THR A 6 -32.59 3.25 11.64
C THR A 6 -32.86 4.40 10.70
N ASN A 7 -32.67 5.65 11.16
CA ASN A 7 -32.90 6.83 10.32
C ASN A 7 -31.64 7.18 9.50
N CYS A 8 -31.84 7.51 8.24
CA CYS A 8 -30.81 8.01 7.37
C CYS A 8 -30.27 9.36 7.87
N ALA A 9 -28.96 9.49 8.08
CA ALA A 9 -28.34 10.74 8.55
C ALA A 9 -28.46 11.91 7.56
N SER A 10 -28.76 11.64 6.27
CA SER A 10 -28.83 12.67 5.23
C SER A 10 -30.25 13.17 4.95
N CYS A 11 -31.27 12.29 5.03
CA CYS A 11 -32.66 12.67 4.67
C CYS A 11 -33.70 12.29 5.74
N GLY A 12 -33.29 11.65 6.85
CA GLY A 12 -34.18 11.26 7.94
C GLY A 12 -35.08 10.06 7.67
N ALA A 13 -35.09 9.49 6.47
CA ALA A 13 -35.94 8.36 6.11
C ALA A 13 -35.58 7.09 6.90
N GLU A 14 -36.58 6.31 7.28
CA GLU A 14 -36.37 5.02 7.93
C GLU A 14 -35.81 4.00 6.94
N ILE A 15 -34.68 3.40 7.28
CA ILE A 15 -33.97 2.43 6.47
C ILE A 15 -33.59 1.21 7.32
N ALA A 16 -33.45 0.05 6.68
CA ALA A 16 -32.96 -1.13 7.38
C ALA A 16 -31.53 -0.91 7.88
N THR A 17 -31.19 -1.33 9.10
CA THR A 17 -29.83 -1.22 9.67
C THR A 17 -28.76 -1.95 8.87
N SER A 18 -29.13 -2.85 7.98
CA SER A 18 -28.24 -3.57 7.06
C SER A 18 -28.06 -2.88 5.70
N ALA A 19 -28.81 -1.79 5.42
CA ALA A 19 -28.76 -1.12 4.12
C ALA A 19 -27.43 -0.39 3.92
N LYS A 20 -26.75 -0.66 2.81
CA LYS A 20 -25.48 0.01 2.43
C LYS A 20 -25.72 1.39 1.83
N THR A 21 -26.91 1.62 1.27
CA THR A 21 -27.30 2.86 0.58
C THR A 21 -28.75 3.18 0.92
N CYS A 22 -29.05 4.44 1.17
CA CYS A 22 -30.43 4.89 1.41
C CYS A 22 -31.24 4.84 0.10
N PRO A 23 -32.40 4.16 0.05
CA PRO A 23 -33.22 4.08 -1.17
C PRO A 23 -33.92 5.41 -1.52
N GLN A 24 -34.06 6.31 -0.56
CA GLN A 24 -34.73 7.61 -0.74
C GLN A 24 -33.80 8.69 -1.31
N CYS A 25 -32.54 8.77 -0.84
CA CYS A 25 -31.62 9.84 -1.22
C CYS A 25 -30.28 9.37 -1.82
N GLY A 26 -30.05 8.05 -1.96
CA GLY A 26 -28.83 7.50 -2.51
C GLY A 26 -27.58 7.64 -1.63
N ALA A 27 -27.67 8.23 -0.42
CA ALA A 27 -26.53 8.43 0.47
C ALA A 27 -26.01 7.09 1.02
N LYS A 28 -24.67 6.93 1.08
CA LYS A 28 -24.03 5.76 1.69
C LYS A 28 -24.19 5.77 3.21
N VAL A 29 -24.73 4.69 3.77
CA VAL A 29 -24.92 4.53 5.21
C VAL A 29 -23.61 4.04 5.84
N LYS A 30 -23.00 4.88 6.70
CA LYS A 30 -21.80 4.52 7.46
C LYS A 30 -22.21 3.77 8.73
N HIS A 31 -21.78 2.52 8.85
CA HIS A 31 -21.98 1.74 10.07
C HIS A 31 -20.81 1.98 11.04
N PRO A 32 -21.08 2.32 12.32
CA PRO A 32 -20.00 2.48 13.29
C PRO A 32 -19.30 1.14 13.55
N VAL A 33 -17.98 1.12 13.43
CA VAL A 33 -17.13 -0.08 13.60
C VAL A 33 -17.09 -0.60 15.05
N THR A 34 -17.54 0.21 16.01
CA THR A 34 -17.58 -0.10 17.45
C THR A 34 -18.45 -1.31 17.82
N LYS A 35 -19.34 -1.78 16.91
CA LYS A 35 -20.17 -2.97 17.11
C LYS A 35 -19.48 -4.29 16.71
N LYS A 36 -18.26 -4.25 16.21
CA LYS A 36 -17.50 -5.48 15.94
C LYS A 36 -16.89 -5.96 17.27
N TRP A 37 -17.29 -7.13 17.72
CA TRP A 37 -16.77 -7.80 18.93
C TRP A 37 -15.24 -7.81 19.00
N TRP A 38 -14.56 -7.92 17.88
CA TRP A 38 -13.11 -7.87 17.76
C TRP A 38 -12.49 -6.55 18.29
N PHE A 39 -13.21 -5.44 18.19
CA PHE A 39 -12.78 -4.15 18.74
C PHE A 39 -12.66 -4.19 20.28
N TRP A 40 -13.59 -4.90 20.96
CA TRP A 40 -13.55 -5.09 22.40
C TRP A 40 -12.44 -6.04 22.86
N VAL A 41 -12.11 -7.07 22.05
CA VAL A 41 -10.99 -7.98 22.30
C VAL A 41 -9.65 -7.22 22.27
N LEU A 42 -9.47 -6.29 21.31
CA LEU A 42 -8.29 -5.43 21.26
C LEU A 42 -8.14 -4.52 22.49
N ILE A 43 -9.23 -3.93 22.97
CA ILE A 43 -9.23 -3.10 24.18
C ILE A 43 -8.83 -3.94 25.41
N VAL A 44 -9.32 -5.17 25.54
CA VAL A 44 -8.99 -6.05 26.66
C VAL A 44 -7.51 -6.45 26.65
N ILE A 45 -6.92 -6.73 25.46
CA ILE A 45 -5.51 -7.07 25.32
C ILE A 45 -4.61 -5.88 25.73
N VAL A 46 -4.97 -4.66 25.32
CA VAL A 46 -4.23 -3.43 25.67
C VAL A 46 -4.33 -3.15 27.17
N ALA A 47 -5.52 -3.31 27.77
CA ALA A 47 -5.74 -3.12 29.21
C ALA A 47 -5.00 -4.17 30.06
N ALA A 48 -4.93 -5.43 29.62
CA ALA A 48 -4.21 -6.48 30.33
C ALA A 48 -2.68 -6.30 30.25
N GLY A 49 -2.16 -5.69 29.17
CA GLY A 49 -0.73 -5.37 29.02
C GLY A 49 -0.23 -4.29 29.98
N ILE A 50 -1.11 -3.41 30.47
CA ILE A 50 -0.75 -2.33 31.40
C ILE A 50 -0.72 -2.79 32.85
N ILE A 51 -1.43 -3.86 33.21
CA ILE A 51 -1.56 -4.34 34.61
C ILE A 51 -0.52 -5.42 34.96
N GLY A 52 0.15 -6.02 33.97
CA GLY A 52 1.10 -7.14 34.13
C GLY A 52 2.56 -6.77 34.38
N GLY A 53 2.92 -5.48 34.51
CA GLY A 53 4.31 -5.00 34.56
C GLY A 53 4.73 -4.31 35.84
N ALA A 54 4.41 -4.83 37.03
CA ALA A 54 4.94 -4.33 38.28
C ALA A 54 5.57 -5.44 39.12
N SER A 55 6.88 -5.67 38.95
CA SER A 55 7.74 -6.27 39.97
C SER A 55 9.19 -5.84 39.76
N SER A 56 9.60 -4.93 40.62
CA SER A 56 10.89 -4.64 41.26
C SER A 56 12.22 -4.79 40.50
N GLY A 57 12.97 -3.66 40.49
CA GLY A 57 14.41 -3.58 40.27
C GLY A 57 14.91 -2.13 40.22
N SER A 58 15.35 -1.62 41.38
CA SER A 58 15.95 -0.30 41.62
C SER A 58 17.18 0.00 40.74
N GLY A 59 17.33 1.28 40.26
CA GLY A 59 18.63 1.77 39.75
C GLY A 59 18.53 2.95 38.78
N ASN A 60 18.38 4.13 39.31
CA ASN A 60 18.95 5.45 38.97
C ASN A 60 19.36 5.82 37.54
N GLY A 61 18.76 6.90 37.02
CA GLY A 61 19.44 8.02 36.33
C GLY A 61 19.39 8.05 34.80
N GLY A 62 18.78 9.08 34.23
CA GLY A 62 19.12 9.61 32.92
C GLY A 62 17.97 9.67 31.90
N ASP A 63 17.30 10.82 31.85
CA ASP A 63 16.43 11.22 30.75
C ASP A 63 17.15 11.09 29.39
N THR A 64 16.64 10.26 28.52
CA THR A 64 16.71 10.51 27.07
C THR A 64 15.54 9.74 26.42
N LYS A 65 14.52 10.48 26.02
CA LYS A 65 13.46 9.96 25.14
C LYS A 65 14.08 9.60 23.79
N GLN A 66 14.41 8.33 23.64
CA GLN A 66 14.70 7.74 22.33
C GLN A 66 13.43 7.08 21.82
N PRO A 67 12.92 7.43 20.64
CA PRO A 67 11.84 6.67 20.00
C PRO A 67 12.42 5.32 19.58
N SER A 68 12.18 4.28 20.38
CA SER A 68 12.58 2.91 20.08
C SER A 68 11.59 2.30 19.09
N GLY A 69 11.74 2.66 17.84
CA GLY A 69 11.33 1.87 16.70
C GLY A 69 12.60 1.30 16.09
N THR A 70 12.98 0.08 16.45
CA THR A 70 13.99 -0.64 15.70
C THR A 70 13.34 -1.02 14.36
N GLU A 71 13.39 -0.11 13.38
CA GLU A 71 13.13 -0.45 11.99
C GLU A 71 14.25 -1.40 11.58
N GLN A 72 13.91 -2.68 11.46
CA GLN A 72 14.82 -3.62 10.81
C GLN A 72 15.06 -3.09 9.39
N PRO A 73 16.33 -3.03 8.92
CA PRO A 73 16.61 -2.55 7.59
C PRO A 73 15.84 -3.40 6.58
N ILE A 74 15.01 -2.74 5.78
CA ILE A 74 14.23 -3.41 4.73
C ILE A 74 15.25 -3.95 3.72
N SER A 75 15.21 -5.27 3.49
CA SER A 75 15.99 -5.91 2.44
C SER A 75 15.19 -5.91 1.15
N TYR A 76 15.76 -5.34 0.08
CA TYR A 76 15.15 -5.32 -1.25
C TYR A 76 15.77 -6.43 -2.10
N THR A 77 14.93 -7.24 -2.75
CA THR A 77 15.40 -8.22 -3.74
C THR A 77 15.47 -7.54 -5.10
N HIS A 78 16.62 -7.68 -5.77
CA HIS A 78 16.84 -7.06 -7.08
C HIS A 78 16.21 -7.84 -8.21
N TYR A 79 15.53 -7.12 -9.11
CA TYR A 79 14.95 -7.64 -10.35
C TYR A 79 15.10 -6.60 -11.46
N ASN A 80 15.23 -7.07 -12.71
CA ASN A 80 14.98 -6.23 -13.88
C ASN A 80 13.51 -6.40 -14.35
N VAL A 81 13.04 -5.46 -15.14
CA VAL A 81 11.64 -5.48 -15.62
C VAL A 81 11.33 -6.76 -16.40
N THR A 82 12.26 -7.24 -17.25
CA THR A 82 12.06 -8.44 -18.08
C THR A 82 11.82 -9.67 -17.20
N GLU A 83 12.61 -9.87 -16.15
CA GLU A 83 12.46 -11.03 -15.24
C GLU A 83 11.08 -11.07 -14.58
N LEU A 84 10.55 -9.92 -14.19
CA LEU A 84 9.20 -9.83 -13.62
C LEU A 84 8.14 -10.25 -14.62
N PHE A 85 8.23 -9.75 -15.86
CA PHE A 85 7.25 -10.07 -16.90
C PHE A 85 7.39 -11.49 -17.46
N ASP A 86 8.58 -12.05 -17.48
CA ASP A 86 8.80 -13.48 -17.82
C ASP A 86 8.14 -14.39 -16.78
N ALA A 87 8.30 -14.07 -15.49
CA ALA A 87 7.60 -14.81 -14.43
C ALA A 87 6.08 -14.70 -14.56
N LEU A 88 5.57 -13.50 -14.85
CA LEU A 88 4.13 -13.24 -15.04
C LEU A 88 3.57 -13.99 -16.23
N SER A 89 4.26 -13.99 -17.37
CA SER A 89 3.85 -14.68 -18.60
C SER A 89 3.91 -16.20 -18.47
N THR A 90 4.86 -16.71 -17.68
CA THR A 90 5.00 -18.14 -17.42
C THR A 90 3.86 -18.68 -16.56
N ASN A 91 3.53 -18.00 -15.47
CA ASN A 91 2.44 -18.38 -14.58
C ASN A 91 1.98 -17.20 -13.71
N ALA A 92 0.92 -16.52 -14.13
CA ALA A 92 0.42 -15.32 -13.44
C ALA A 92 -0.02 -15.58 -11.99
N MET A 93 -0.61 -16.72 -11.69
CA MET A 93 -1.01 -17.07 -10.31
C MET A 93 0.20 -17.26 -9.41
N LYS A 94 1.25 -17.91 -9.92
CA LYS A 94 2.51 -18.10 -9.19
C LYS A 94 3.21 -16.75 -9.00
N ALA A 95 3.31 -15.92 -10.03
CA ALA A 95 3.90 -14.59 -9.95
C ALA A 95 3.18 -13.72 -8.91
N GLN A 96 1.84 -13.76 -8.89
CA GLN A 96 1.07 -13.05 -7.86
C GLN A 96 1.42 -13.54 -6.44
N SER A 97 1.53 -14.85 -6.24
CA SER A 97 1.88 -15.42 -4.94
C SER A 97 3.30 -15.06 -4.51
N ASP A 98 4.24 -15.09 -5.45
CA ASP A 98 5.67 -14.93 -5.16
C ASP A 98 6.05 -13.45 -4.96
N PHE A 99 5.45 -12.52 -5.73
CA PHE A 99 5.88 -11.12 -5.72
C PHE A 99 5.00 -10.17 -4.92
N LYS A 100 3.69 -10.44 -4.81
CA LYS A 100 2.80 -9.51 -4.10
C LYS A 100 3.17 -9.35 -2.63
N GLY A 101 3.45 -8.11 -2.23
CA GLY A 101 3.85 -7.77 -0.86
C GLY A 101 5.35 -7.82 -0.61
N GLN A 102 6.16 -8.24 -1.58
CA GLN A 102 7.62 -8.22 -1.47
C GLN A 102 8.18 -6.81 -1.63
N TYR A 103 9.31 -6.56 -0.97
CA TYR A 103 10.15 -5.38 -1.16
C TYR A 103 11.18 -5.68 -2.24
N VAL A 104 11.17 -4.89 -3.29
CA VAL A 104 11.99 -5.10 -4.48
C VAL A 104 12.77 -3.85 -4.87
N GLU A 105 13.91 -4.07 -5.48
CA GLU A 105 14.68 -3.08 -6.22
C GLU A 105 14.54 -3.43 -7.70
N ILE A 106 13.97 -2.52 -8.49
CA ILE A 106 13.70 -2.73 -9.91
C ILE A 106 14.60 -1.82 -10.72
N GLU A 107 15.42 -2.43 -11.56
CA GLU A 107 16.22 -1.76 -12.58
C GLU A 107 15.49 -1.73 -13.91
N GLY A 108 15.47 -0.56 -14.56
CA GLY A 108 14.84 -0.37 -15.85
C GLY A 108 15.00 1.06 -16.37
N TYR A 109 14.12 1.45 -17.28
CA TYR A 109 14.11 2.77 -17.91
C TYR A 109 12.82 3.51 -17.61
N LEU A 110 12.91 4.81 -17.33
CA LEU A 110 11.75 5.67 -17.11
C LEU A 110 10.93 5.80 -18.41
N SER A 111 9.82 5.08 -18.49
CA SER A 111 8.98 5.03 -19.69
C SER A 111 7.96 6.17 -19.73
N THR A 112 7.27 6.42 -18.62
CA THR A 112 6.21 7.43 -18.55
C THR A 112 6.24 8.14 -17.20
N ILE A 113 5.97 9.45 -17.22
CA ILE A 113 5.75 10.27 -16.03
C ILE A 113 4.31 10.77 -16.09
N ASP A 114 3.51 10.47 -15.06
CA ASP A 114 2.16 11.02 -14.92
C ASP A 114 2.19 12.53 -14.68
N SER A 115 1.41 13.29 -15.45
CA SER A 115 1.38 14.75 -15.36
C SER A 115 0.90 15.30 -14.02
N ASP A 116 0.07 14.52 -13.29
CA ASP A 116 -0.39 14.88 -11.96
C ASP A 116 0.62 14.46 -10.85
N GLY A 117 1.70 13.75 -11.24
CA GLY A 117 2.72 13.25 -10.33
C GLY A 117 2.21 12.18 -9.37
N LYS A 118 1.32 11.30 -9.83
CA LYS A 118 0.79 10.18 -9.05
C LYS A 118 1.63 8.92 -9.20
N TYR A 119 2.18 8.69 -10.40
CA TYR A 119 2.98 7.51 -10.70
C TYR A 119 4.00 7.80 -11.81
N ILE A 120 4.94 6.89 -11.93
CA ILE A 120 5.80 6.70 -13.11
C ILE A 120 5.66 5.26 -13.59
N SER A 121 6.05 5.00 -14.83
CA SER A 121 6.18 3.65 -15.38
C SER A 121 7.63 3.35 -15.70
N VAL A 122 8.09 2.15 -15.33
CA VAL A 122 9.44 1.64 -15.57
C VAL A 122 9.36 0.52 -16.59
N GLY A 123 10.05 0.68 -17.73
CA GLY A 123 10.10 -0.28 -18.83
C GLY A 123 11.41 -1.04 -18.87
N ALA A 124 11.47 -2.11 -19.70
CA ALA A 124 12.65 -2.96 -19.86
C ALA A 124 13.75 -2.31 -20.70
N ALA A 125 13.41 -1.46 -21.68
CA ALA A 125 14.36 -0.81 -22.58
C ALA A 125 13.87 0.57 -23.00
N PRO A 126 14.78 1.50 -23.39
CA PRO A 126 14.42 2.78 -23.92
C PRO A 126 13.85 2.62 -25.33
N ASN A 127 12.82 3.40 -25.67
CA ASN A 127 12.20 3.44 -27.01
C ASN A 127 11.74 2.08 -27.57
N ASP A 128 11.55 1.09 -26.71
CA ASP A 128 11.09 -0.25 -27.12
C ASP A 128 9.56 -0.31 -27.15
N TYR A 129 8.98 -0.05 -28.30
CA TYR A 129 7.53 -0.14 -28.52
C TYR A 129 6.99 -1.57 -28.50
N THR A 130 7.85 -2.59 -28.55
CA THR A 130 7.46 -4.00 -28.49
C THR A 130 6.92 -4.35 -27.11
N TYR A 131 7.42 -3.67 -26.07
CA TYR A 131 7.06 -3.88 -24.67
C TYR A 131 6.25 -2.72 -24.06
N VAL A 132 5.56 -1.92 -24.86
CA VAL A 132 4.76 -0.76 -24.41
C VAL A 132 3.78 -1.11 -23.28
N LEU A 133 3.33 -2.37 -23.21
CA LEU A 133 2.43 -2.84 -22.15
C LEU A 133 3.18 -3.55 -20.99
N GLN A 134 4.50 -3.76 -21.12
CA GLN A 134 5.31 -4.41 -20.08
C GLN A 134 6.06 -3.36 -19.26
N THR A 135 5.33 -2.61 -18.49
CA THR A 135 5.88 -1.61 -17.60
C THR A 135 5.43 -1.84 -16.16
N VAL A 136 6.32 -1.57 -15.22
CA VAL A 136 6.01 -1.59 -13.79
C VAL A 136 5.51 -0.22 -13.40
N LEU A 137 4.31 -0.13 -12.86
CA LEU A 137 3.72 1.11 -12.38
C LEU A 137 4.21 1.39 -10.95
N CYS A 138 4.89 2.53 -10.77
CA CYS A 138 5.48 2.91 -9.49
C CYS A 138 4.74 4.12 -8.91
N ASN A 139 3.96 3.91 -7.86
CA ASN A 139 3.19 4.97 -7.21
C ASN A 139 4.11 5.92 -6.44
N ILE A 140 4.00 7.21 -6.72
CA ILE A 140 4.72 8.28 -6.03
C ILE A 140 4.02 8.56 -4.69
N LYS A 141 4.76 8.60 -3.59
CA LYS A 141 4.19 8.69 -2.24
C LYS A 141 4.39 10.05 -1.57
N ASN A 142 5.36 10.82 -2.02
CA ASN A 142 5.70 12.09 -1.39
C ASN A 142 6.32 13.11 -2.35
N ASP A 143 6.39 14.35 -1.89
CA ASP A 143 6.89 15.46 -2.72
C ASP A 143 8.40 15.37 -3.00
N THR A 144 9.19 14.73 -2.13
CA THR A 144 10.62 14.51 -2.37
C THR A 144 10.83 13.64 -3.61
N GLN A 145 10.07 12.54 -3.73
CA GLN A 145 10.09 11.68 -4.92
C GLN A 145 9.65 12.44 -6.18
N LYS A 146 8.61 13.28 -6.08
CA LYS A 146 8.19 14.15 -7.20
C LYS A 146 9.32 15.05 -7.66
N GLN A 147 10.00 15.70 -6.74
CA GLN A 147 11.13 16.61 -7.08
C GLN A 147 12.29 15.84 -7.71
N GLN A 148 12.60 14.63 -7.28
CA GLN A 148 13.62 13.79 -7.91
C GLN A 148 13.21 13.45 -9.35
N ILE A 149 11.97 12.99 -9.57
CA ILE A 149 11.45 12.60 -10.89
C ILE A 149 11.41 13.80 -11.86
N MET A 150 11.08 15.00 -11.41
CA MET A 150 11.07 16.21 -12.24
C MET A 150 12.44 16.53 -12.87
N ASN A 151 13.52 15.99 -12.32
CA ASN A 151 14.88 16.18 -12.84
C ASN A 151 15.37 15.01 -13.72
N ILE A 152 14.52 14.00 -13.95
CA ILE A 152 14.85 12.82 -14.76
C ILE A 152 14.04 12.88 -16.05
N ASN A 153 14.69 12.62 -17.19
CA ASN A 153 14.00 12.54 -18.48
C ASN A 153 13.49 11.11 -18.75
N THR A 154 12.46 10.99 -19.58
CA THR A 154 12.06 9.68 -20.13
C THR A 154 13.24 9.02 -20.85
N ASP A 155 13.21 7.69 -20.92
CA ASP A 155 14.28 6.84 -21.46
C ASP A 155 15.60 6.84 -20.66
N SER A 156 15.65 7.55 -19.52
CA SER A 156 16.79 7.45 -18.60
C SER A 156 16.77 6.13 -17.83
N PRO A 157 17.95 5.50 -17.61
CA PRO A 157 18.05 4.36 -16.71
C PRO A 157 17.77 4.82 -15.28
N ILE A 158 16.96 4.03 -14.56
CA ILE A 158 16.58 4.31 -13.18
C ILE A 158 16.53 3.02 -12.36
N VAL A 159 16.71 3.17 -11.06
CA VAL A 159 16.50 2.11 -10.08
C VAL A 159 15.43 2.56 -9.10
N VAL A 160 14.36 1.81 -8.99
CA VAL A 160 13.25 2.09 -8.08
C VAL A 160 13.17 1.02 -7.00
N ARG A 161 13.14 1.44 -5.74
CA ARG A 161 12.87 0.55 -4.60
C ARG A 161 11.46 0.77 -4.09
N GLY A 162 10.80 -0.31 -3.71
CA GLY A 162 9.47 -0.23 -3.16
C GLY A 162 8.84 -1.58 -2.87
N LYS A 163 7.57 -1.54 -2.44
CA LYS A 163 6.79 -2.73 -2.13
C LYS A 163 5.78 -3.01 -3.23
N ILE A 164 5.80 -4.23 -3.79
CA ILE A 164 4.81 -4.65 -4.79
C ILE A 164 3.42 -4.74 -4.15
N THR A 165 2.48 -3.98 -4.68
CA THR A 165 1.09 -3.89 -4.20
C THR A 165 0.11 -4.68 -5.06
N SER A 166 0.40 -4.81 -6.36
CA SER A 166 -0.44 -5.53 -7.32
C SER A 166 0.39 -6.29 -8.32
N VAL A 167 -0.10 -7.46 -8.71
CA VAL A 167 0.43 -8.31 -9.79
C VAL A 167 -0.76 -8.85 -10.57
N GLY A 168 -0.78 -8.69 -11.89
CA GLY A 168 -1.86 -9.17 -12.73
C GLY A 168 -1.49 -9.16 -14.21
N GLU A 169 -2.06 -10.09 -14.97
CA GLU A 169 -1.75 -10.35 -16.38
C GLU A 169 -2.14 -9.19 -17.32
N VAL A 170 -3.06 -8.33 -16.93
CA VAL A 170 -3.51 -7.19 -17.75
C VAL A 170 -2.77 -5.91 -17.40
N MET A 171 -2.61 -5.63 -16.09
CA MET A 171 -2.02 -4.39 -15.59
C MET A 171 -0.54 -4.54 -15.20
N GLY A 172 0.03 -5.75 -15.34
CA GLY A 172 1.40 -6.02 -14.93
C GLY A 172 1.63 -5.89 -13.44
N PHE A 173 2.74 -5.27 -13.08
CA PHE A 173 3.13 -5.01 -11.70
C PHE A 173 2.84 -3.57 -11.29
N ALA A 174 2.39 -3.38 -10.06
CA ALA A 174 2.37 -2.07 -9.43
C ALA A 174 3.08 -2.13 -8.08
N LEU A 175 3.86 -1.10 -7.76
CA LEU A 175 4.54 -0.97 -6.48
C LEU A 175 4.31 0.43 -5.86
N ASP A 176 4.36 0.47 -4.56
CA ASP A 176 4.46 1.71 -3.78
C ASP A 176 5.94 2.05 -3.61
N MET A 177 6.37 3.17 -4.19
CA MET A 177 7.77 3.57 -4.23
C MET A 177 8.28 4.03 -2.86
N ASP A 178 9.43 3.52 -2.43
CA ASP A 178 10.16 3.97 -1.25
C ASP A 178 11.29 4.94 -1.63
N SER A 179 12.03 4.63 -2.70
CA SER A 179 13.08 5.52 -3.26
C SER A 179 13.26 5.34 -4.76
N ILE A 180 13.87 6.33 -5.39
CA ILE A 180 14.30 6.35 -6.80
C ILE A 180 15.72 6.92 -6.89
N ASN A 181 16.56 6.30 -7.72
CA ASN A 181 17.94 6.69 -8.00
C ASN A 181 18.21 6.67 -9.51
#